data_97e2c3ebc4fdebedad7aa4495a3bc66b
#
_entry.id   97e2c3ebc4fdebedad7aa4495a3bc66b
#
_cell.length_a   1.000
_cell.length_b   1.000
_cell.length_c   1.000
_cell.angle_alpha   90.00
_cell.angle_beta   90.00
_cell.angle_gamma   90.00
#
_symmetry.space_group_name_H-M   'P 1'
#
loop_
_entity.id
_entity.type
_entity.pdbx_description
1 polymer ?
#
loop_
_entity_poly.entity_id
_entity_poly.type
_entity_poly.pdbx_seq_one_letter_code
_entity_poly.pdbx_strand_id
1 'polypeptide(L)'
;MTIATIAARRQVDRKLAFHVERRPHFLLVAIKGDASFDQAELVSIQLLQIPLDGYSLVVLDLAELTFISSRAIRALFEFGLALRQRGVEVRHANVQAHVWLALEAAGLGKLFEPMDLEPYTRPAANAGT
;
A
#
# COMPACT_ATOMS: atom_id res chain seq x y z
N MET A 1 9.48 18.93 -28.17
CA MET A 1 9.76 17.51 -28.15
C MET A 1 10.42 17.07 -26.82
N THR A 2 11.46 17.79 -26.47
CA THR A 2 12.20 17.44 -25.26
C THR A 2 11.36 17.53 -24.00
N ILE A 3 10.53 18.55 -23.92
CA ILE A 3 9.70 18.76 -22.73
C ILE A 3 8.70 17.62 -22.57
N ALA A 4 8.09 17.21 -23.65
CA ALA A 4 7.14 16.10 -23.59
C ALA A 4 7.84 14.82 -23.17
N THR A 5 9.05 14.61 -23.65
CA THR A 5 9.83 13.45 -23.28
C THR A 5 10.15 13.45 -21.79
N ILE A 6 10.50 14.62 -21.26
CA ILE A 6 10.82 14.74 -19.84
C ILE A 6 9.59 14.43 -19.00
N ALA A 7 8.43 14.95 -19.39
CA ALA A 7 7.20 14.68 -18.65
C ALA A 7 6.87 13.19 -18.66
N ALA A 8 7.06 12.55 -19.80
CA ALA A 8 6.81 11.12 -19.90
C ALA A 8 7.76 10.34 -18.99
N ARG A 9 9.01 10.75 -18.94
CA ARG A 9 9.96 10.07 -18.07
C ARG A 9 9.59 10.21 -16.61
N ARG A 10 9.11 11.39 -16.20
CA ARG A 10 8.69 11.55 -14.82
C ARG A 10 7.51 10.65 -14.49
N GLN A 11 6.60 10.47 -15.44
CA GLN A 11 5.50 9.54 -15.22
C GLN A 11 5.98 8.11 -15.12
N VAL A 12 6.97 7.74 -15.89
CA VAL A 12 7.58 6.42 -15.81
C VAL A 12 8.24 6.24 -14.46
N ASP A 13 8.92 7.28 -13.96
CA ASP A 13 9.59 7.19 -12.67
C ASP A 13 8.61 7.05 -11.52
N ARG A 14 7.37 7.44 -11.73
CA ARG A 14 6.33 7.32 -10.71
C ARG A 14 5.44 6.11 -10.97
N LYS A 15 5.95 5.19 -11.72
CA LYS A 15 5.22 3.97 -12.03
C LYS A 15 4.91 3.21 -10.77
N LEU A 16 3.73 2.63 -10.76
CA LEU A 16 3.27 1.85 -9.63
C LEU A 16 4.14 0.61 -9.43
N ALA A 17 4.55 0.38 -8.20
CA ALA A 17 5.39 -0.77 -7.86
C ALA A 17 4.96 -1.33 -6.52
N PHE A 18 5.12 -2.64 -6.36
CA PHE A 18 4.75 -3.35 -5.15
C PHE A 18 5.96 -4.12 -4.64
N HIS A 19 6.16 -4.08 -3.33
CA HIS A 19 7.21 -4.86 -2.69
C HIS A 19 6.62 -5.58 -1.50
N VAL A 20 6.88 -6.87 -1.41
CA VAL A 20 6.37 -7.70 -0.32
C VAL A 20 7.54 -8.16 0.53
N GLU A 21 7.42 -7.94 1.83
CA GLU A 21 8.47 -8.32 2.77
C GLU A 21 7.85 -9.11 3.91
N ARG A 22 8.41 -10.26 4.18
CA ARG A 22 7.92 -11.12 5.26
C ARG A 22 8.57 -10.67 6.56
N ARG A 23 7.75 -10.32 7.53
CA ARG A 23 8.20 -9.92 8.85
C ARG A 23 7.75 -10.99 9.85
N PRO A 24 8.31 -10.99 11.06
CA PRO A 24 7.94 -12.03 12.04
C PRO A 24 6.45 -12.06 12.37
N HIS A 25 5.79 -10.90 12.45
CA HIS A 25 4.42 -10.84 12.92
C HIS A 25 3.42 -10.36 11.87
N PHE A 26 3.88 -9.97 10.69
CA PHE A 26 2.99 -9.49 9.65
C PHE A 26 3.69 -9.53 8.30
N LEU A 27 2.87 -9.48 7.27
CA LEU A 27 3.36 -9.38 5.90
C LEU A 27 3.32 -7.91 5.52
N LEU A 28 4.46 -7.35 5.14
CA LEU A 28 4.55 -5.94 4.77
C LEU A 28 4.45 -5.82 3.26
N VAL A 29 3.53 -4.98 2.80
CA VAL A 29 3.34 -4.74 1.38
C VAL A 29 3.50 -3.25 1.12
N ALA A 30 4.59 -2.86 0.48
CA ALA A 30 4.82 -1.48 0.13
C ALA A 30 4.25 -1.21 -1.25
N ILE A 31 3.45 -0.15 -1.36
CA ILE A 31 2.89 0.29 -2.63
C ILE A 31 3.49 1.65 -2.92
N LYS A 32 4.18 1.77 -4.04
CA LYS A 32 4.94 2.97 -4.39
C LYS A 32 4.47 3.54 -5.70
N GLY A 33 4.54 4.86 -5.83
CA GLY A 33 4.26 5.54 -7.08
C GLY A 33 2.85 6.08 -7.14
N ASP A 34 2.31 6.15 -8.34
CA ASP A 34 0.99 6.72 -8.59
C ASP A 34 0.00 5.61 -8.90
N ALA A 35 -0.99 5.45 -8.03
CA ALA A 35 -2.09 4.52 -8.28
C ALA A 35 -3.17 5.27 -9.03
N SER A 36 -2.90 5.58 -10.28
CA SER A 36 -3.79 6.34 -11.14
C SER A 36 -4.97 5.48 -11.59
N PHE A 37 -5.91 6.14 -12.26
CA PHE A 37 -7.08 5.45 -12.78
C PHE A 37 -6.68 4.27 -13.67
N ASP A 38 -5.67 4.47 -14.51
CA ASP A 38 -5.21 3.44 -15.44
C ASP A 38 -4.55 2.27 -14.73
N GLN A 39 -4.04 2.50 -13.51
CA GLN A 39 -3.30 1.49 -12.77
C GLN A 39 -4.17 0.76 -11.74
N ALA A 40 -5.44 1.13 -11.63
CA ALA A 40 -6.29 0.57 -10.58
C ALA A 40 -6.46 -0.94 -10.72
N GLU A 41 -6.58 -1.42 -11.94
CA GLU A 41 -6.73 -2.85 -12.16
C GLU A 41 -5.45 -3.59 -11.74
N LEU A 42 -4.30 -2.99 -12.00
CA LEU A 42 -3.04 -3.57 -11.59
C LEU A 42 -2.95 -3.67 -10.05
N VAL A 43 -3.46 -2.65 -9.35
CA VAL A 43 -3.50 -2.71 -7.89
C VAL A 43 -4.28 -3.94 -7.44
N SER A 44 -5.46 -4.14 -8.01
CA SER A 44 -6.30 -5.26 -7.64
C SER A 44 -5.61 -6.59 -7.94
N ILE A 45 -5.05 -6.73 -9.13
CA ILE A 45 -4.41 -7.97 -9.54
C ILE A 45 -3.22 -8.28 -8.66
N GLN A 46 -2.35 -7.29 -8.42
CA GLN A 46 -1.14 -7.52 -7.65
C GLN A 46 -1.47 -7.87 -6.20
N LEU A 47 -2.41 -7.16 -5.59
CA LEU A 47 -2.75 -7.41 -4.20
C LEU A 47 -3.37 -8.80 -4.02
N LEU A 48 -4.25 -9.21 -4.94
CA LEU A 48 -4.90 -10.51 -4.80
C LEU A 48 -3.97 -11.68 -5.07
N GLN A 49 -2.82 -11.43 -5.69
CA GLN A 49 -1.85 -12.48 -5.98
C GLN A 49 -0.81 -12.65 -4.88
N ILE A 50 -0.84 -11.80 -3.85
CA ILE A 50 0.14 -11.90 -2.77
C ILE A 50 -0.12 -13.17 -1.97
N PRO A 51 0.89 -14.05 -1.85
CA PRO A 51 0.71 -15.26 -1.02
C PRO A 51 0.72 -14.85 0.45
N LEU A 52 -0.34 -15.20 1.15
CA LEU A 52 -0.48 -14.80 2.55
C LEU A 52 0.33 -15.67 3.50
N ASP A 53 0.65 -16.89 3.10
CA ASP A 53 1.57 -17.78 3.84
C ASP A 53 1.22 -17.93 5.31
N GLY A 54 -0.06 -17.91 5.62
CA GLY A 54 -0.49 -18.09 7.00
C GLY A 54 -0.48 -16.84 7.86
N TYR A 55 -0.08 -15.71 7.31
CA TYR A 55 -0.13 -14.45 8.06
C TYR A 55 -1.57 -14.06 8.34
N SER A 56 -1.81 -13.55 9.55
CA SER A 56 -3.12 -13.03 9.93
C SER A 56 -3.16 -11.50 9.92
N LEU A 57 -2.05 -10.87 9.56
CA LEU A 57 -1.98 -9.42 9.49
C LEU A 57 -1.14 -9.02 8.27
N VAL A 58 -1.72 -8.14 7.45
CA VAL A 58 -1.04 -7.54 6.32
C VAL A 58 -0.98 -6.04 6.57
N VAL A 59 0.20 -5.46 6.42
CA VAL A 59 0.39 -4.02 6.59
C VAL A 59 0.76 -3.42 5.26
N LEU A 60 -0.04 -2.46 4.81
CA LEU A 60 0.24 -1.72 3.59
C LEU A 60 1.08 -0.50 3.95
N ASP A 61 2.32 -0.49 3.50
CA ASP A 61 3.22 0.64 3.72
C ASP A 61 3.05 1.59 2.54
N LEU A 62 2.47 2.74 2.81
CA LEU A 62 2.10 3.71 1.79
C LEU A 62 2.99 4.94 1.80
N ALA A 63 4.19 4.83 2.37
CA ALA A 63 5.10 5.97 2.50
C ALA A 63 5.42 6.60 1.14
N GLU A 64 5.53 5.78 0.11
CA GLU A 64 5.90 6.27 -1.22
C GLU A 64 4.74 6.21 -2.22
N LEU A 65 3.53 6.06 -1.73
CA LEU A 65 2.34 6.19 -2.56
C LEU A 65 2.02 7.67 -2.65
N THR A 66 2.19 8.24 -3.83
CA THR A 66 2.09 9.69 -4.01
C THR A 66 0.73 10.13 -4.53
N PHE A 67 -0.04 9.22 -5.08
CA PHE A 67 -1.37 9.53 -5.59
C PHE A 67 -2.21 8.27 -5.60
N ILE A 68 -3.50 8.41 -5.33
CA ILE A 68 -4.43 7.30 -5.45
C ILE A 68 -5.74 7.80 -6.05
N SER A 69 -6.17 7.14 -7.12
CA SER A 69 -7.44 7.46 -7.77
C SER A 69 -8.59 6.81 -7.02
N SER A 70 -9.79 7.30 -7.27
CA SER A 70 -10.97 6.69 -6.64
C SER A 70 -11.12 5.23 -7.03
N ARG A 71 -10.75 4.88 -8.24
CA ARG A 71 -10.84 3.50 -8.69
C ARG A 71 -9.82 2.62 -7.97
N ALA A 72 -8.62 3.14 -7.73
CA ALA A 72 -7.62 2.40 -6.97
C ALA A 72 -8.02 2.28 -5.50
N ILE A 73 -8.67 3.31 -4.96
CA ILE A 73 -9.20 3.23 -3.60
C ILE A 73 -10.20 2.07 -3.49
N ARG A 74 -11.04 1.93 -4.50
CA ARG A 74 -12.01 0.83 -4.52
C ARG A 74 -11.30 -0.52 -4.53
N ALA A 75 -10.20 -0.63 -5.27
CA ALA A 75 -9.41 -1.86 -5.30
C ALA A 75 -8.85 -2.20 -3.93
N LEU A 76 -8.37 -1.20 -3.19
CA LEU A 76 -7.90 -1.43 -1.83
C LEU A 76 -9.05 -1.86 -0.91
N PHE A 77 -10.21 -1.24 -1.08
CA PHE A 77 -11.37 -1.58 -0.28
C PHE A 77 -11.76 -3.05 -0.50
N GLU A 78 -11.82 -3.48 -1.75
CA GLU A 78 -12.18 -4.85 -2.06
C GLU A 78 -11.14 -5.83 -1.54
N PHE A 79 -9.88 -5.46 -1.62
CA PHE A 79 -8.82 -6.28 -1.06
C PHE A 79 -8.99 -6.46 0.45
N GLY A 80 -9.24 -5.36 1.16
CA GLY A 80 -9.42 -5.43 2.60
C GLY A 80 -10.61 -6.29 3.00
N LEU A 81 -11.72 -6.16 2.27
CA LEU A 81 -12.88 -6.99 2.55
C LEU A 81 -12.60 -8.46 2.31
N ALA A 82 -11.92 -8.77 1.21
CA ALA A 82 -11.61 -10.15 0.88
C ALA A 82 -10.73 -10.78 1.95
N LEU A 83 -9.75 -10.05 2.46
CA LEU A 83 -8.87 -10.57 3.48
C LEU A 83 -9.60 -10.72 4.82
N ARG A 84 -10.46 -9.76 5.15
CA ARG A 84 -11.22 -9.84 6.38
C ARG A 84 -12.10 -11.10 6.39
N GLN A 85 -12.67 -11.44 5.26
CA GLN A 85 -13.48 -12.66 5.16
C GLN A 85 -12.66 -13.91 5.37
N ARG A 86 -11.35 -13.83 5.17
CA ARG A 86 -10.44 -14.94 5.39
C ARG A 86 -9.79 -14.89 6.76
N GLY A 87 -10.23 -13.98 7.62
CA GLY A 87 -9.66 -13.84 8.95
C GLY A 87 -8.34 -13.09 8.99
N VAL A 88 -8.01 -12.35 7.92
CA VAL A 88 -6.76 -11.60 7.85
C VAL A 88 -7.07 -10.12 8.02
N GLU A 89 -6.40 -9.49 8.96
CA GLU A 89 -6.53 -8.06 9.20
C GLU A 89 -5.61 -7.29 8.26
N VAL A 90 -6.06 -6.13 7.77
CA VAL A 90 -5.24 -5.26 6.93
C VAL A 90 -5.11 -3.91 7.64
N ARG A 91 -3.89 -3.43 7.76
CA ARG A 91 -3.60 -2.12 8.33
C ARG A 91 -2.77 -1.32 7.36
N HIS A 92 -2.71 -0.01 7.56
CA HIS A 92 -1.87 0.86 6.73
C HIS A 92 -0.85 1.57 7.60
N ALA A 93 0.26 1.96 6.98
CA ALA A 93 1.32 2.66 7.68
C ALA A 93 1.93 3.72 6.78
N ASN A 94 2.39 4.80 7.40
CA ASN A 94 3.20 5.85 6.75
C ASN A 94 2.49 6.57 5.61
N VAL A 95 1.17 6.59 5.62
CA VAL A 95 0.41 7.20 4.53
C VAL A 95 0.62 8.71 4.51
N GLN A 96 0.81 9.27 3.33
CA GLN A 96 0.96 10.71 3.17
C GLN A 96 -0.39 11.40 3.40
N ALA A 97 -0.34 12.63 3.92
CA ALA A 97 -1.55 13.33 4.35
C ALA A 97 -2.61 13.42 3.25
N HIS A 98 -2.19 13.79 2.04
CA HIS A 98 -3.18 13.97 0.97
C HIS A 98 -3.76 12.63 0.51
N VAL A 99 -3.00 11.56 0.59
CA VAL A 99 -3.52 10.23 0.27
C VAL A 99 -4.47 9.78 1.38
N TRP A 100 -4.10 10.05 2.63
CA TRP A 100 -4.98 9.70 3.75
C TRP A 100 -6.34 10.40 3.65
N LEU A 101 -6.35 11.68 3.26
CA LEU A 101 -7.60 12.39 3.11
C LEU A 101 -8.50 11.70 2.08
N ALA A 102 -7.93 11.22 1.00
CA ALA A 102 -8.71 10.52 -0.01
C ALA A 102 -9.25 9.19 0.52
N LEU A 103 -8.43 8.45 1.25
CA LEU A 103 -8.84 7.17 1.82
C LEU A 103 -9.94 7.37 2.85
N GLU A 104 -9.77 8.36 3.71
CA GLU A 104 -10.74 8.62 4.76
C GLU A 104 -12.08 9.07 4.18
N ALA A 105 -12.04 9.93 3.16
CA ALA A 105 -13.24 10.39 2.50
C ALA A 105 -14.03 9.23 1.87
N ALA A 106 -13.33 8.19 1.46
CA ALA A 106 -13.96 7.02 0.87
C ALA A 106 -14.38 5.98 1.92
N GLY A 107 -14.12 6.25 3.20
CA GLY A 107 -14.54 5.35 4.27
C GLY A 107 -13.53 4.25 4.59
N LEU A 108 -12.36 4.26 4.01
CA LEU A 108 -11.37 3.21 4.27
C LEU A 108 -10.74 3.34 5.65
N GLY A 109 -10.85 4.51 6.27
CA GLY A 109 -10.33 4.67 7.61
C GLY A 109 -11.00 3.75 8.62
N LYS A 110 -12.21 3.30 8.33
CA LYS A 110 -12.90 2.37 9.20
C LYS A 110 -12.56 0.92 8.91
N LEU A 111 -12.04 0.66 7.72
CA LEU A 111 -11.69 -0.69 7.31
C LEU A 111 -10.24 -1.01 7.64
N PHE A 112 -9.36 -0.04 7.40
CA PHE A 112 -7.92 -0.20 7.61
C PHE A 112 -7.50 0.66 8.78
N GLU A 113 -7.04 0.04 9.86
CA GLU A 113 -6.53 0.79 10.99
C GLU A 113 -5.07 1.14 10.77
N PRO A 114 -4.62 2.26 11.34
CA PRO A 114 -3.21 2.63 11.20
C PRO A 114 -2.32 1.76 12.06
N MET A 115 -1.07 1.65 11.66
CA MET A 115 -0.07 0.92 12.40
C MET A 115 1.24 1.68 12.35
N ASP A 116 1.88 1.79 13.49
CA ASP A 116 3.19 2.40 13.59
C ASP A 116 4.24 1.34 13.35
N LEU A 117 5.02 1.49 12.28
CA LEU A 117 6.04 0.52 11.93
C LEU A 117 7.36 0.75 12.63
N GLU A 118 7.52 1.86 13.33
CA GLU A 118 8.81 2.18 13.90
C GLU A 118 9.36 1.08 14.82
N PRO A 119 8.56 0.51 15.71
CA PRO A 119 9.08 -0.57 16.56
C PRO A 119 9.57 -1.77 15.77
N TYR A 120 9.12 -1.91 14.52
CA TYR A 120 9.44 -3.07 13.68
C TYR A 120 10.47 -2.77 12.62
N THR A 121 10.87 -1.50 12.46
CA THR A 121 11.79 -1.13 11.39
C THR A 121 13.20 -0.88 11.90
N ARG A 122 13.42 -1.00 13.21
CA ARG A 122 14.74 -0.80 13.79
C ARG A 122 15.20 -2.01 14.57
N PRO A 123 15.08 -3.20 13.98
CA PRO A 123 15.46 -4.40 14.72
C PRO A 123 16.97 -4.46 14.98
N ALA A 124 17.76 -3.97 14.03
CA ALA A 124 19.21 -4.04 14.18
C ALA A 124 19.67 -3.20 15.36
N ALA A 125 19.13 -1.98 15.47
CA ALA A 125 19.46 -1.12 16.59
C ALA A 125 19.02 -1.74 17.90
N ASN A 126 17.84 -2.32 17.90
CA ASN A 126 17.32 -2.96 19.09
C ASN A 126 18.11 -4.19 19.45
N ALA A 127 18.50 -4.95 18.46
CA ALA A 127 19.28 -6.16 18.70
C ALA A 127 20.67 -5.81 19.20
N GLY A 128 21.18 -4.68 18.77
CA GLY A 128 22.50 -4.24 19.25
C GLY A 128 22.50 -3.77 20.68
N THR A 129 21.35 -3.50 21.21
CA THR A 129 21.23 -3.09 22.60
C THR A 129 20.83 -4.27 23.46
#